data_a691db999372f2866eb6d519111a6af3
#
_entry.id   a691db999372f2866eb6d519111a6af3
#
_cell.length_a   1.000
_cell.length_b   1.000
_cell.length_c   1.000
_cell.angle_alpha   90.00
_cell.angle_beta   90.00
_cell.angle_gamma   90.00
#
_symmetry.space_group_name_H-M   'P 1'
#
loop_
_entity.id
_entity.type
_entity.pdbx_description
1 polymer ?
#
loop_
_entity_poly.entity_id
_entity_poly.type
_entity_poly.pdbx_seq_one_letter_code
_entity_poly.pdbx_strand_id
1 'polypeptide(L)'
;MGVSTRKPWLTSLGVVLAGATLCAGAARAQLSLSSDTPGSIAVFPKVIADNERDSIIMLTNTSNMPLSVKCWYFDANNLCQKTDFFVDLTPRQPTWWRVSSGRNAADEPNIFHGAVPIRIDFRGELKCVEVDDGGFPLVRNALKGEAILITKADGQVSEYNAIMFQGGTGATGVCQNAAAGSCLSSADCCPVGTPDCGVTCRTQLLLDGTHYAACPDTLQVAHYAEGAQDFSSDATVRGELTLVPCAEDINNERPIDENSPEAIAQLRVVNEYEEGNLSASVPVACWANVRLCGSQCEVPPPTLDENLVGTIYAASSIGPFVKTRIETSNAQNGGLLGVFEEFHTPIGSSPVVTGTAAVNFHNVGARTNGDVITIEDR
;
A
#
# COMPACT_ATOMS: atom_id res chain seq x y z
N MET A 1 -62.64 -68.92 -10.26
CA MET A 1 -62.53 -67.72 -11.05
C MET A 1 -63.07 -66.57 -10.23
N GLY A 2 -62.25 -65.85 -9.52
CA GLY A 2 -62.63 -64.76 -8.62
C GLY A 2 -61.93 -63.53 -9.00
N VAL A 3 -62.64 -62.53 -9.47
CA VAL A 3 -62.12 -61.21 -9.86
C VAL A 3 -62.15 -60.32 -8.61
N SER A 4 -60.99 -59.93 -8.13
CA SER A 4 -60.80 -58.99 -7.04
C SER A 4 -60.69 -57.58 -7.59
N THR A 5 -61.64 -56.71 -7.30
CA THR A 5 -61.68 -55.29 -7.58
C THR A 5 -60.97 -54.54 -6.46
N ARG A 6 -59.81 -53.92 -6.77
CA ARG A 6 -59.12 -52.96 -5.87
C ARG A 6 -59.67 -51.53 -6.12
N LYS A 7 -60.09 -50.89 -5.05
CA LYS A 7 -60.43 -49.45 -5.00
C LYS A 7 -59.18 -48.59 -5.02
N PRO A 8 -59.15 -47.46 -5.72
CA PRO A 8 -58.08 -46.54 -5.62
C PRO A 8 -58.25 -45.61 -4.40
N TRP A 9 -57.17 -45.47 -3.62
CA TRP A 9 -57.06 -44.46 -2.57
C TRP A 9 -56.62 -43.17 -3.18
N LEU A 10 -57.41 -42.09 -3.11
CA LEU A 10 -57.06 -40.72 -3.38
C LEU A 10 -56.30 -40.18 -2.17
N THR A 11 -55.01 -40.02 -2.29
CA THR A 11 -54.16 -39.24 -1.38
C THR A 11 -54.16 -37.81 -1.85
N SER A 12 -54.80 -36.93 -1.09
CA SER A 12 -54.71 -35.48 -1.24
C SER A 12 -53.31 -35.00 -0.84
N LEU A 13 -52.52 -34.55 -1.85
CA LEU A 13 -51.25 -33.85 -1.63
C LEU A 13 -51.55 -32.39 -1.24
N GLY A 14 -51.42 -32.09 0.06
CA GLY A 14 -51.38 -30.72 0.54
C GLY A 14 -50.05 -30.05 0.15
N VAL A 15 -50.11 -29.11 -0.77
CA VAL A 15 -48.97 -28.24 -1.09
C VAL A 15 -48.85 -27.21 0.01
N VAL A 16 -47.88 -27.39 0.91
CA VAL A 16 -47.43 -26.36 1.85
C VAL A 16 -46.47 -25.45 1.07
N LEU A 17 -46.93 -24.28 0.61
CA LEU A 17 -46.09 -23.21 0.17
C LEU A 17 -45.41 -22.61 1.41
N ALA A 18 -44.19 -23.07 1.73
CA ALA A 18 -43.31 -22.38 2.63
C ALA A 18 -42.77 -21.15 1.91
N GLY A 19 -43.32 -19.97 2.24
CA GLY A 19 -42.80 -18.69 1.80
C GLY A 19 -41.38 -18.48 2.38
N ALA A 20 -40.36 -18.85 1.63
CA ALA A 20 -38.99 -18.42 1.91
C ALA A 20 -38.91 -16.93 1.56
N THR A 21 -39.09 -16.07 2.55
CA THR A 21 -38.68 -14.65 2.48
C THR A 21 -37.15 -14.63 2.36
N LEU A 22 -36.67 -14.60 1.12
CA LEU A 22 -35.29 -14.25 0.83
C LEU A 22 -35.07 -12.81 1.32
N CYS A 23 -34.52 -12.65 2.54
CA CYS A 23 -33.83 -11.43 2.92
C CYS A 23 -32.62 -11.30 1.97
N ALA A 24 -32.85 -10.72 0.81
CA ALA A 24 -31.79 -10.20 0.00
C ALA A 24 -31.20 -9.01 0.77
N GLY A 25 -30.35 -9.29 1.75
CA GLY A 25 -29.42 -8.32 2.27
C GLY A 25 -28.64 -7.86 1.04
N ALA A 26 -28.75 -6.57 0.70
CA ALA A 26 -27.92 -5.98 -0.31
C ALA A 26 -26.48 -6.27 0.11
N ALA A 27 -25.82 -7.24 -0.56
CA ALA A 27 -24.40 -7.44 -0.43
C ALA A 27 -23.77 -6.13 -0.90
N ARG A 28 -23.41 -5.26 0.04
CA ARG A 28 -22.59 -4.11 -0.29
C ARG A 28 -21.30 -4.69 -0.85
N ALA A 29 -20.96 -4.32 -2.08
CA ALA A 29 -19.66 -4.67 -2.63
C ALA A 29 -18.63 -4.15 -1.64
N GLN A 30 -17.85 -5.05 -1.06
CA GLN A 30 -16.79 -4.68 -0.14
C GLN A 30 -15.75 -3.93 -0.97
N LEU A 31 -15.35 -2.73 -0.53
CA LEU A 31 -14.29 -1.98 -1.16
C LEU A 31 -13.00 -2.80 -1.11
N SER A 32 -12.31 -2.86 -2.23
CA SER A 32 -11.09 -3.67 -2.34
C SER A 32 -9.83 -2.83 -2.26
N LEU A 33 -8.85 -3.35 -1.53
CA LEU A 33 -7.46 -2.98 -1.64
C LEU A 33 -6.83 -3.92 -2.67
N SER A 34 -6.26 -3.39 -3.74
CA SER A 34 -5.80 -4.21 -4.87
C SER A 34 -4.63 -3.55 -5.59
N SER A 35 -3.73 -4.36 -6.15
CA SER A 35 -2.73 -3.90 -7.12
C SER A 35 -3.23 -3.96 -8.57
N ASP A 36 -4.40 -4.56 -8.83
CA ASP A 36 -4.88 -4.85 -10.18
C ASP A 36 -6.04 -3.97 -10.63
N THR A 37 -6.88 -3.52 -9.69
CA THR A 37 -8.05 -2.70 -9.98
C THR A 37 -7.80 -1.23 -9.71
N PRO A 38 -8.36 -0.29 -10.50
CA PRO A 38 -8.26 1.13 -10.22
C PRO A 38 -8.88 1.50 -8.86
N GLY A 39 -8.34 2.54 -8.24
CA GLY A 39 -8.81 3.10 -6.98
C GLY A 39 -8.77 4.62 -6.98
N SER A 40 -9.11 5.23 -5.85
CA SER A 40 -9.03 6.68 -5.65
C SER A 40 -7.78 7.11 -4.88
N ILE A 41 -7.05 6.17 -4.27
CA ILE A 41 -5.75 6.39 -3.64
C ILE A 41 -4.77 5.39 -4.21
N ALA A 42 -3.59 5.85 -4.61
CA ALA A 42 -2.47 5.02 -5.05
C ALA A 42 -1.30 5.16 -4.07
N VAL A 43 -0.78 4.05 -3.56
CA VAL A 43 0.40 4.03 -2.70
C VAL A 43 1.52 3.25 -3.40
N PHE A 44 2.69 3.87 -3.49
CA PHE A 44 3.93 3.30 -4.01
C PHE A 44 4.90 3.10 -2.84
N PRO A 45 4.99 1.91 -2.26
CA PRO A 45 5.76 1.69 -1.03
C PRO A 45 7.27 1.82 -1.22
N LYS A 46 7.80 1.62 -2.42
CA LYS A 46 9.24 1.64 -2.68
C LYS A 46 9.57 2.61 -3.80
N VAL A 47 10.01 3.79 -3.44
CA VAL A 47 10.48 4.81 -4.38
C VAL A 47 11.91 5.18 -4.00
N ILE A 48 12.83 5.05 -4.96
CA ILE A 48 14.26 5.28 -4.75
C ILE A 48 14.79 6.18 -5.88
N ALA A 49 15.61 7.16 -5.52
CA ALA A 49 16.36 7.98 -6.46
C ALA A 49 17.69 8.40 -5.82
N ASP A 50 18.63 7.48 -5.75
CA ASP A 50 19.96 7.66 -5.17
C ASP A 50 21.07 7.45 -6.22
N ASN A 51 22.32 7.30 -5.78
CA ASN A 51 23.47 7.10 -6.67
C ASN A 51 23.43 5.73 -7.37
N GLU A 52 22.79 4.74 -6.79
CA GLU A 52 22.76 3.36 -7.27
C GLU A 52 21.50 3.03 -8.07
N ARG A 53 20.38 3.64 -7.68
CA ARG A 53 19.05 3.29 -8.20
C ARG A 53 18.23 4.53 -8.57
N ASP A 54 17.23 4.30 -9.39
CA ASP A 54 16.24 5.32 -9.75
C ASP A 54 14.87 4.68 -9.90
N SER A 55 13.83 5.48 -9.77
CA SER A 55 12.46 5.04 -9.99
C SER A 55 11.80 5.82 -11.13
N ILE A 56 11.01 5.11 -11.93
CA ILE A 56 10.05 5.72 -12.83
C ILE A 56 8.66 5.43 -12.25
N ILE A 57 7.88 6.48 -12.05
CA ILE A 57 6.50 6.38 -11.62
C ILE A 57 5.59 6.56 -12.83
N MET A 58 4.62 5.69 -12.96
CA MET A 58 3.57 5.77 -13.98
C MET A 58 2.23 5.91 -13.30
N LEU A 59 1.41 6.86 -13.78
CA LEU A 59 0.02 7.04 -13.39
C LEU A 59 -0.87 7.00 -14.62
N THR A 60 -2.05 6.43 -14.48
CA THR A 60 -3.03 6.31 -15.56
C THR A 60 -4.42 6.69 -15.04
N ASN A 61 -5.07 7.60 -15.76
CA ASN A 61 -6.51 7.82 -15.63
C ASN A 61 -7.24 6.76 -16.47
N THR A 62 -7.94 5.85 -15.81
CA THR A 62 -8.69 4.77 -16.50
C THR A 62 -10.10 5.19 -16.92
N SER A 63 -10.56 6.40 -16.53
CA SER A 63 -11.91 6.90 -16.79
C SER A 63 -12.02 7.70 -18.11
N ASN A 64 -13.26 8.00 -18.49
CA ASN A 64 -13.57 8.86 -19.63
C ASN A 64 -13.70 10.35 -19.24
N MET A 65 -13.31 10.73 -18.02
CA MET A 65 -13.37 12.10 -17.53
C MET A 65 -11.98 12.58 -17.15
N PRO A 66 -11.69 13.89 -17.18
CA PRO A 66 -10.46 14.43 -16.63
C PRO A 66 -10.31 14.07 -15.15
N LEU A 67 -9.09 13.91 -14.70
CA LEU A 67 -8.74 13.53 -13.34
C LEU A 67 -7.58 14.39 -12.83
N SER A 68 -7.78 15.06 -11.70
CA SER A 68 -6.72 15.72 -10.94
C SER A 68 -6.28 14.83 -9.79
N VAL A 69 -4.98 14.78 -9.58
CA VAL A 69 -4.35 13.92 -8.57
C VAL A 69 -3.38 14.77 -7.75
N LYS A 70 -3.50 14.74 -6.44
CA LYS A 70 -2.51 15.31 -5.53
C LYS A 70 -1.63 14.20 -4.98
N CYS A 71 -0.32 14.36 -5.09
CA CYS A 71 0.69 13.39 -4.69
C CYS A 71 1.61 13.96 -3.62
N TRP A 72 2.12 13.10 -2.75
CA TRP A 72 3.09 13.43 -1.71
C TRP A 72 4.22 12.40 -1.72
N TYR A 73 5.46 12.88 -1.86
CA TYR A 73 6.65 12.12 -1.53
C TYR A 73 6.93 12.21 -0.03
N PHE A 74 7.25 11.11 0.60
CA PHE A 74 7.70 11.02 1.99
C PHE A 74 9.15 10.53 1.99
N ASP A 75 10.06 11.38 2.45
CA ASP A 75 11.50 11.16 2.36
C ASP A 75 12.03 10.50 3.64
N ALA A 76 12.25 9.20 3.60
CA ALA A 76 12.79 8.44 4.74
C ALA A 76 14.22 8.85 5.11
N ASN A 77 15.01 9.36 4.15
CA ASN A 77 16.36 9.86 4.42
C ASN A 77 16.34 11.22 5.14
N ASN A 78 15.18 11.89 5.18
CA ASN A 78 15.02 13.20 5.75
C ASN A 78 13.83 13.28 6.72
N LEU A 79 13.81 12.37 7.71
CA LEU A 79 12.83 12.35 8.80
C LEU A 79 11.37 12.38 8.31
N CYS A 80 11.08 11.67 7.23
CA CYS A 80 9.75 11.60 6.62
C CYS A 80 9.18 12.95 6.14
N GLN A 81 10.05 13.90 5.81
CA GLN A 81 9.61 15.15 5.22
C GLN A 81 8.83 14.90 3.93
N LYS A 82 7.70 15.59 3.83
CA LYS A 82 6.84 15.51 2.66
C LYS A 82 7.15 16.58 1.62
N THR A 83 6.83 16.27 0.37
CA THR A 83 6.76 17.24 -0.72
C THR A 83 5.60 16.89 -1.60
N ASP A 84 4.67 17.82 -1.76
CA ASP A 84 3.47 17.64 -2.55
C ASP A 84 3.56 18.27 -3.94
N PHE A 85 2.73 17.75 -4.84
CA PHE A 85 2.57 18.24 -6.20
C PHE A 85 1.26 17.75 -6.81
N PHE A 86 0.82 18.40 -7.88
CA PHE A 86 -0.38 18.02 -8.62
C PHE A 86 -0.04 17.43 -9.98
N VAL A 87 -0.88 16.49 -10.41
CA VAL A 87 -0.84 15.88 -11.74
C VAL A 87 -2.25 15.88 -12.32
N ASP A 88 -2.46 16.56 -13.44
CA ASP A 88 -3.74 16.52 -14.15
C ASP A 88 -3.66 15.56 -15.33
N LEU A 89 -4.67 14.74 -15.47
CA LEU A 89 -4.77 13.72 -16.50
C LEU A 89 -6.04 13.92 -17.33
N THR A 90 -5.90 13.98 -18.64
CA THR A 90 -7.05 13.92 -19.55
C THR A 90 -7.69 12.52 -19.53
N PRO A 91 -8.87 12.32 -20.10
CA PRO A 91 -9.50 11.00 -20.15
C PRO A 91 -8.59 9.93 -20.74
N ARG A 92 -8.46 8.80 -20.02
CA ARG A 92 -7.65 7.64 -20.41
C ARG A 92 -6.17 7.92 -20.65
N GLN A 93 -5.65 8.98 -20.07
CA GLN A 93 -4.26 9.38 -20.24
C GLN A 93 -3.35 8.60 -19.31
N PRO A 94 -2.29 7.93 -19.81
CA PRO A 94 -1.13 7.54 -19.03
C PRO A 94 -0.15 8.72 -18.93
N THR A 95 0.57 8.79 -17.84
CA THR A 95 1.71 9.70 -17.66
C THR A 95 2.83 9.00 -16.91
N TRP A 96 4.04 9.54 -16.98
CA TRP A 96 5.17 9.01 -16.25
C TRP A 96 6.20 10.11 -15.96
N TRP A 97 7.02 9.87 -14.96
CA TRP A 97 8.20 10.67 -14.68
C TRP A 97 9.28 9.85 -14.00
N ARG A 98 10.53 10.29 -14.15
CA ARG A 98 11.67 9.75 -13.42
C ARG A 98 11.83 10.56 -12.13
N VAL A 99 12.01 9.89 -11.00
CA VAL A 99 12.04 10.54 -9.68
C VAL A 99 13.27 11.45 -9.55
N SER A 100 14.44 11.02 -10.03
CA SER A 100 15.67 11.82 -9.97
C SER A 100 15.68 13.08 -10.85
N SER A 101 14.82 13.17 -11.86
CA SER A 101 14.76 14.33 -12.77
C SER A 101 13.47 15.12 -12.63
N GLY A 102 12.46 14.54 -12.00
CA GLY A 102 11.15 15.16 -11.94
C GLY A 102 10.54 15.39 -13.32
N ARG A 103 9.66 16.39 -13.41
CA ARG A 103 9.09 16.86 -14.67
C ARG A 103 8.82 18.34 -14.61
N ASN A 104 9.26 19.09 -15.62
CA ASN A 104 9.03 20.52 -15.68
C ASN A 104 7.64 20.79 -16.29
N ALA A 105 6.87 21.68 -15.68
CA ALA A 105 5.57 22.12 -16.22
C ALA A 105 5.69 22.75 -17.63
N ALA A 106 6.84 23.30 -17.99
CA ALA A 106 7.09 23.87 -19.30
C ALA A 106 7.27 22.82 -20.42
N ASP A 107 7.65 21.60 -20.07
CA ASP A 107 7.92 20.55 -21.05
C ASP A 107 6.62 20.01 -21.69
N GLU A 108 5.49 20.09 -20.96
CA GLU A 108 4.18 19.68 -21.46
C GLU A 108 3.07 20.58 -20.91
N PRO A 109 2.93 21.81 -21.40
CA PRO A 109 2.07 22.85 -20.80
C PRO A 109 0.58 22.53 -20.81
N ASN A 110 0.14 21.53 -21.58
CA ASN A 110 -1.28 21.17 -21.73
C ASN A 110 -1.68 19.95 -20.88
N ILE A 111 -0.77 19.35 -20.12
CA ILE A 111 -0.97 18.03 -19.50
C ILE A 111 -0.74 18.08 -17.98
N PHE A 112 -0.05 19.10 -17.46
CA PHE A 112 0.29 19.21 -16.05
C PHE A 112 -0.07 20.56 -15.46
N HIS A 113 -0.75 20.54 -14.32
CA HIS A 113 -0.78 21.64 -13.38
C HIS A 113 0.43 21.50 -12.44
N GLY A 114 1.41 22.36 -12.61
CA GLY A 114 2.61 22.35 -11.80
C GLY A 114 3.71 21.42 -12.32
N ALA A 115 4.80 21.38 -11.60
CA ALA A 115 5.96 20.55 -11.88
C ALA A 115 5.98 19.35 -10.93
N VAL A 116 6.43 18.21 -11.41
CA VAL A 116 6.80 17.10 -10.53
C VAL A 116 8.19 17.42 -9.96
N PRO A 117 8.35 17.50 -8.64
CA PRO A 117 9.61 17.89 -8.02
C PRO A 117 10.70 16.84 -8.24
N ILE A 118 11.90 17.33 -8.45
CA ILE A 118 13.12 16.52 -8.52
C ILE A 118 13.42 15.97 -7.14
N ARG A 119 13.76 14.68 -7.05
CA ARG A 119 14.23 14.04 -5.84
C ARG A 119 15.58 13.39 -6.09
N ILE A 120 16.60 13.82 -5.33
CA ILE A 120 17.96 13.29 -5.35
C ILE A 120 18.27 12.78 -3.95
N ASP A 121 18.98 11.67 -3.85
CA ASP A 121 19.26 10.96 -2.58
C ASP A 121 17.99 10.59 -1.81
N PHE A 122 16.93 10.28 -2.57
CA PHE A 122 15.61 9.97 -2.05
C PHE A 122 15.43 8.45 -1.85
N ARG A 123 14.91 8.08 -0.70
CA ARG A 123 14.34 6.76 -0.41
C ARG A 123 13.08 6.98 0.41
N GLY A 124 11.99 6.35 0.00
CA GLY A 124 10.73 6.56 0.70
C GLY A 124 9.53 6.02 -0.08
N GLU A 125 8.40 6.63 0.16
CA GLU A 125 7.14 6.28 -0.49
C GLU A 125 6.53 7.47 -1.24
N LEU A 126 5.55 7.16 -2.08
CA LEU A 126 4.71 8.13 -2.76
C LEU A 126 3.25 7.74 -2.56
N LYS A 127 2.44 8.69 -2.06
CA LYS A 127 0.99 8.55 -1.99
C LYS A 127 0.34 9.55 -2.92
N CYS A 128 -0.67 9.12 -3.69
CA CYS A 128 -1.42 9.95 -4.62
C CYS A 128 -2.92 9.76 -4.41
N VAL A 129 -3.68 10.84 -4.39
CA VAL A 129 -5.14 10.84 -4.14
C VAL A 129 -5.85 11.59 -5.25
N GLU A 130 -6.96 11.03 -5.74
CA GLU A 130 -7.87 11.76 -6.64
C GLU A 130 -8.47 12.98 -5.94
N VAL A 131 -8.39 14.14 -6.59
CA VAL A 131 -8.88 15.40 -6.02
C VAL A 131 -9.69 16.20 -7.04
N ASP A 132 -10.50 17.14 -6.54
CA ASP A 132 -11.13 18.18 -7.35
C ASP A 132 -10.17 19.34 -7.65
N ASP A 133 -10.62 20.33 -8.41
CA ASP A 133 -9.84 21.52 -8.77
C ASP A 133 -9.42 22.35 -7.53
N GLY A 134 -10.06 22.15 -6.40
CA GLY A 134 -9.72 22.76 -5.10
C GLY A 134 -8.76 21.91 -4.27
N GLY A 135 -8.34 20.73 -4.76
CA GLY A 135 -7.47 19.80 -4.02
C GLY A 135 -8.22 18.94 -3.00
N PHE A 136 -9.58 18.92 -3.02
CA PHE A 136 -10.35 18.09 -2.12
C PHE A 136 -10.51 16.66 -2.64
N PRO A 137 -10.34 15.62 -1.81
CA PRO A 137 -10.44 14.25 -2.24
C PRO A 137 -11.77 13.90 -2.90
N LEU A 138 -11.68 13.26 -4.05
CA LEU A 138 -12.80 12.72 -4.79
C LEU A 138 -12.76 11.19 -4.80
N VAL A 139 -13.92 10.59 -5.05
CA VAL A 139 -14.03 9.15 -5.26
C VAL A 139 -14.55 8.90 -6.67
N ARG A 140 -13.64 8.54 -7.56
CA ARG A 140 -13.97 8.11 -8.93
C ARG A 140 -13.46 6.69 -9.22
N ASN A 141 -12.49 6.20 -8.43
CA ASN A 141 -11.82 4.92 -8.64
C ASN A 141 -11.27 4.81 -10.07
N ALA A 142 -10.63 5.87 -10.53
CA ALA A 142 -10.15 6.00 -11.89
C ALA A 142 -8.61 5.98 -12.01
N LEU A 143 -7.92 6.05 -10.87
CA LEU A 143 -6.47 6.09 -10.83
C LEU A 143 -5.90 4.67 -10.82
N LYS A 144 -4.84 4.45 -11.61
CA LYS A 144 -3.96 3.28 -11.53
C LYS A 144 -2.51 3.72 -11.59
N GLY A 145 -1.61 2.97 -10.93
CA GLY A 145 -0.19 3.31 -10.89
C GLY A 145 0.71 2.10 -10.96
N GLU A 146 1.93 2.34 -11.44
CA GLU A 146 3.02 1.36 -11.54
C GLU A 146 4.34 2.05 -11.25
N ALA A 147 5.30 1.33 -10.68
CA ALA A 147 6.65 1.81 -10.42
C ALA A 147 7.68 0.87 -11.03
N ILE A 148 8.62 1.43 -11.75
CA ILE A 148 9.79 0.74 -12.28
C ILE A 148 11.01 1.17 -11.46
N LEU A 149 11.74 0.22 -10.91
CA LEU A 149 12.98 0.42 -10.19
C LEU A 149 14.15 0.05 -11.10
N ILE A 150 15.10 0.95 -11.27
CA ILE A 150 16.22 0.77 -12.19
C ILE A 150 17.53 0.82 -11.40
N THR A 151 18.37 -0.20 -11.53
CA THR A 151 19.76 -0.17 -11.03
C THR A 151 20.64 0.51 -12.08
N LYS A 152 21.33 1.59 -11.71
CA LYS A 152 22.07 2.44 -12.67
C LYS A 152 23.32 1.76 -13.22
N ALA A 153 23.94 0.88 -12.44
CA ALA A 153 25.22 0.26 -12.79
C ALA A 153 25.11 -0.73 -13.95
N ASP A 154 24.04 -1.50 -14.01
CA ASP A 154 23.85 -2.61 -14.95
C ASP A 154 22.54 -2.55 -15.73
N GLY A 155 21.67 -1.56 -15.41
CA GLY A 155 20.39 -1.37 -16.07
C GLY A 155 19.34 -2.44 -15.71
N GLN A 156 19.53 -3.17 -14.63
CA GLN A 156 18.53 -4.12 -14.14
C GLN A 156 17.25 -3.39 -13.74
N VAL A 157 16.12 -4.01 -14.04
CA VAL A 157 14.80 -3.42 -13.87
C VAL A 157 13.92 -4.38 -13.09
N SER A 158 13.26 -3.89 -12.06
CA SER A 158 12.13 -4.54 -11.41
C SER A 158 10.91 -3.62 -11.44
N GLU A 159 9.72 -4.20 -11.43
CA GLU A 159 8.47 -3.47 -11.58
C GLU A 159 7.43 -4.00 -10.59
N TYR A 160 6.63 -3.10 -10.01
CA TYR A 160 5.50 -3.46 -9.18
C TYR A 160 4.33 -2.48 -9.40
N ASN A 161 3.10 -2.97 -9.17
CA ASN A 161 1.91 -2.13 -9.23
C ASN A 161 1.75 -1.32 -7.95
N ALA A 162 1.29 -0.07 -8.07
CA ALA A 162 0.83 0.68 -6.91
C ALA A 162 -0.30 -0.06 -6.19
N ILE A 163 -0.34 0.08 -4.88
CA ILE A 163 -1.42 -0.46 -4.06
C ILE A 163 -2.57 0.55 -4.11
N MET A 164 -3.72 0.10 -4.65
CA MET A 164 -4.87 0.95 -4.92
C MET A 164 -5.95 0.75 -3.87
N PHE A 165 -6.39 1.84 -3.24
CA PHE A 165 -7.56 1.84 -2.36
C PHE A 165 -8.78 2.30 -3.14
N GLN A 166 -9.78 1.45 -3.24
CA GLN A 166 -11.08 1.86 -3.76
C GLN A 166 -11.79 2.76 -2.75
N GLY A 167 -12.34 3.84 -3.23
CA GLY A 167 -13.19 4.73 -2.45
C GLY A 167 -14.66 4.35 -2.56
N GLY A 168 -15.39 4.57 -1.48
CA GLY A 168 -16.83 4.36 -1.38
C GLY A 168 -17.56 5.68 -1.12
N THR A 169 -17.76 6.05 0.14
CA THR A 169 -18.44 7.30 0.51
C THR A 169 -17.55 8.54 0.48
N GLY A 170 -16.24 8.36 0.35
CA GLY A 170 -15.26 9.43 0.20
C GLY A 170 -14.72 9.98 1.53
N ALA A 171 -14.00 11.10 1.44
CA ALA A 171 -13.39 11.78 2.57
C ALA A 171 -14.41 12.38 3.53
N THR A 172 -14.03 12.49 4.78
CA THR A 172 -14.79 13.20 5.83
C THR A 172 -13.96 14.36 6.36
N GLY A 173 -14.62 15.47 6.67
CA GLY A 173 -13.99 16.57 7.40
C GLY A 173 -14.24 16.40 8.90
N VAL A 174 -13.22 16.64 9.72
CA VAL A 174 -13.30 16.60 11.19
C VAL A 174 -12.72 17.86 11.78
N CYS A 175 -13.48 18.50 12.67
CA CYS A 175 -13.03 19.70 13.36
C CYS A 175 -11.89 19.39 14.34
N GLN A 176 -10.77 20.07 14.19
CA GLN A 176 -9.65 19.94 15.10
C GLN A 176 -10.00 20.51 16.48
N ASN A 177 -9.74 19.75 17.54
CA ASN A 177 -9.98 20.15 18.93
C ASN A 177 -11.46 20.42 19.34
N ALA A 178 -12.43 20.11 18.51
CA ALA A 178 -13.84 20.17 18.90
C ALA A 178 -14.39 18.78 19.20
N ALA A 179 -15.28 18.69 20.18
CA ALA A 179 -15.98 17.45 20.47
C ALA A 179 -16.84 17.06 19.26
N ALA A 180 -16.28 16.19 18.40
CA ALA A 180 -16.94 15.48 17.32
C ALA A 180 -17.93 16.29 16.47
N GLY A 181 -17.44 17.03 15.47
CA GLY A 181 -18.27 17.61 14.41
C GLY A 181 -17.68 17.25 13.04
N SER A 182 -18.52 16.80 12.11
CA SER A 182 -18.14 16.74 10.70
C SER A 182 -18.16 18.16 10.13
N CYS A 183 -17.22 18.49 9.25
CA CYS A 183 -17.09 19.79 8.63
C CYS A 183 -16.85 19.65 7.12
N LEU A 184 -17.22 20.69 6.37
CA LEU A 184 -16.86 20.86 4.96
C LEU A 184 -15.83 22.00 4.80
N SER A 185 -15.75 22.89 5.81
CA SER A 185 -14.82 24.00 5.87
C SER A 185 -14.48 24.34 7.32
N SER A 186 -13.43 25.13 7.55
CA SER A 186 -13.08 25.60 8.91
C SER A 186 -14.19 26.43 9.55
N ALA A 187 -15.01 27.12 8.75
CA ALA A 187 -16.16 27.86 9.27
C ALA A 187 -17.21 26.96 9.93
N ASP A 188 -17.36 25.71 9.50
CA ASP A 188 -18.30 24.75 10.08
C ASP A 188 -17.88 24.30 11.48
N CYS A 189 -16.59 24.44 11.79
CA CYS A 189 -16.03 24.10 13.09
C CYS A 189 -16.20 25.19 14.15
N CYS A 190 -16.69 26.35 13.75
CA CYS A 190 -16.86 27.49 14.63
C CYS A 190 -18.31 27.64 15.14
N PRO A 191 -18.52 28.17 16.35
CA PRO A 191 -19.84 28.51 16.81
C PRO A 191 -20.55 29.49 15.85
N VAL A 192 -21.86 29.33 15.69
CA VAL A 192 -22.67 30.17 14.81
C VAL A 192 -22.44 31.67 15.14
N GLY A 193 -22.01 32.42 14.14
CA GLY A 193 -21.71 33.84 14.27
C GLY A 193 -20.24 34.22 14.54
N THR A 194 -19.35 33.21 14.62
CA THR A 194 -17.90 33.41 14.72
C THR A 194 -17.21 32.77 13.50
N PRO A 195 -16.93 33.53 12.43
CA PRO A 195 -16.40 32.96 11.20
C PRO A 195 -14.95 32.45 11.32
N ASP A 196 -14.22 32.86 12.33
CA ASP A 196 -12.87 32.40 12.63
C ASP A 196 -12.72 32.22 14.15
N CYS A 197 -12.67 30.97 14.57
CA CYS A 197 -12.47 30.58 15.97
C CYS A 197 -11.14 29.91 16.21
N GLY A 198 -10.24 29.89 15.22
CA GLY A 198 -8.96 29.20 15.31
C GLY A 198 -9.08 27.66 15.30
N VAL A 199 -10.22 27.13 14.90
CA VAL A 199 -10.44 25.69 14.72
C VAL A 199 -10.46 25.37 13.24
N THR A 200 -9.62 24.43 12.81
CA THR A 200 -9.52 24.02 11.40
C THR A 200 -10.32 22.75 11.11
N CYS A 201 -10.83 22.65 9.90
CA CYS A 201 -11.45 21.45 9.37
C CYS A 201 -10.37 20.59 8.71
N ARG A 202 -10.05 19.44 9.29
CA ARG A 202 -9.11 18.48 8.70
C ARG A 202 -9.84 17.48 7.84
N THR A 203 -9.31 17.27 6.65
CA THR A 203 -9.81 16.23 5.76
C THR A 203 -9.21 14.88 6.14
N GLN A 204 -10.06 13.89 6.36
CA GLN A 204 -9.66 12.53 6.70
C GLN A 204 -10.14 11.53 5.65
N LEU A 205 -9.23 10.67 5.21
CA LEU A 205 -9.53 9.49 4.40
C LEU A 205 -9.58 8.28 5.35
N LEU A 206 -10.78 7.86 5.69
CA LEU A 206 -10.98 6.73 6.60
C LEU A 206 -10.85 5.41 5.83
N LEU A 207 -9.82 4.64 6.17
CA LEU A 207 -9.55 3.33 5.56
C LEU A 207 -10.28 2.23 6.34
N ASP A 208 -11.61 2.30 6.36
CA ASP A 208 -12.50 1.49 7.20
C ASP A 208 -13.38 0.49 6.41
N GLY A 209 -13.13 0.37 5.10
CA GLY A 209 -13.92 -0.48 4.20
C GLY A 209 -15.27 0.11 3.78
N THR A 210 -15.60 1.33 4.23
CA THR A 210 -16.83 2.06 3.87
C THR A 210 -16.52 3.36 3.13
N HIS A 211 -15.60 4.17 3.68
CA HIS A 211 -15.16 5.42 3.06
C HIS A 211 -14.12 5.11 1.99
N TYR A 212 -13.11 4.39 2.36
CA TYR A 212 -12.09 3.80 1.47
C TYR A 212 -11.86 2.35 1.87
N ALA A 213 -11.26 1.56 0.98
CA ALA A 213 -10.87 0.20 1.28
C ALA A 213 -10.05 0.14 2.57
N ALA A 214 -10.29 -0.86 3.39
CA ALA A 214 -9.55 -1.05 4.63
C ALA A 214 -8.13 -1.56 4.36
N CYS A 215 -7.21 -1.22 5.24
CA CYS A 215 -5.89 -1.82 5.24
C CYS A 215 -5.95 -3.32 5.53
N PRO A 216 -5.00 -4.12 5.05
CA PRO A 216 -4.98 -5.54 5.35
C PRO A 216 -4.57 -5.79 6.80
N ASP A 217 -5.09 -6.87 7.39
CA ASP A 217 -4.62 -7.35 8.69
C ASP A 217 -3.25 -8.00 8.60
N THR A 218 -2.98 -8.63 7.46
CA THR A 218 -1.80 -9.44 7.25
C THR A 218 -1.30 -9.27 5.82
N LEU A 219 0.02 -9.14 5.67
CA LEU A 219 0.72 -9.23 4.39
C LEU A 219 1.44 -10.58 4.29
N GLN A 220 1.45 -11.19 3.11
CA GLN A 220 2.13 -12.45 2.88
C GLN A 220 2.89 -12.43 1.57
N VAL A 221 4.08 -13.02 1.57
CA VAL A 221 4.89 -13.26 0.37
C VAL A 221 5.59 -14.60 0.47
N ALA A 222 5.58 -15.37 -0.61
CA ALA A 222 6.44 -16.53 -0.78
C ALA A 222 7.67 -16.11 -1.60
N HIS A 223 8.86 -16.45 -1.15
CA HIS A 223 10.10 -15.98 -1.73
C HIS A 223 11.25 -16.93 -1.44
N TYR A 224 12.39 -16.73 -2.08
CA TYR A 224 13.62 -17.43 -1.71
C TYR A 224 14.17 -16.92 -0.38
N ALA A 225 14.71 -17.81 0.42
CA ALA A 225 15.48 -17.42 1.59
C ALA A 225 16.79 -16.75 1.17
N GLU A 226 17.34 -15.91 2.02
CA GLU A 226 18.63 -15.25 1.79
C GLU A 226 19.73 -16.26 1.52
N GLY A 227 20.47 -16.10 0.42
CA GLY A 227 21.54 -16.99 0.01
C GLY A 227 21.08 -18.31 -0.60
N ALA A 228 19.79 -18.54 -0.80
CA ALA A 228 19.28 -19.67 -1.54
C ALA A 228 19.76 -19.62 -2.99
N GLN A 229 19.94 -20.80 -3.60
CA GLN A 229 20.07 -20.89 -5.04
C GLN A 229 18.69 -20.77 -5.68
N ASP A 230 18.59 -20.02 -6.78
CA ASP A 230 17.37 -19.97 -7.57
C ASP A 230 17.12 -21.30 -8.33
N PHE A 231 16.00 -21.40 -9.03
CA PHE A 231 15.64 -22.61 -9.77
C PHE A 231 16.59 -22.96 -10.90
N SER A 232 17.37 -22.01 -11.41
CA SER A 232 18.42 -22.28 -12.40
C SER A 232 19.63 -22.94 -11.78
N SER A 233 19.79 -22.85 -10.45
CA SER A 233 20.95 -23.21 -9.66
C SER A 233 22.25 -22.47 -10.03
N ASP A 234 22.11 -21.40 -10.83
CA ASP A 234 23.26 -20.62 -11.34
C ASP A 234 23.42 -19.28 -10.60
N ALA A 235 22.44 -18.89 -9.78
CA ALA A 235 22.46 -17.66 -9.01
C ALA A 235 22.03 -17.87 -7.55
N THR A 236 22.56 -17.03 -6.65
CA THR A 236 22.06 -16.89 -5.28
C THR A 236 21.12 -15.71 -5.17
N VAL A 237 20.12 -15.81 -4.29
CA VAL A 237 19.07 -14.82 -4.11
C VAL A 237 19.28 -14.02 -2.83
N ARG A 238 19.06 -12.71 -2.93
CA ARG A 238 18.95 -11.75 -1.83
C ARG A 238 17.56 -11.13 -1.87
N GLY A 239 16.91 -11.01 -0.72
CA GLY A 239 15.59 -10.41 -0.60
C GLY A 239 15.58 -9.10 0.17
N GLU A 240 14.81 -8.13 -0.30
CA GLU A 240 14.53 -6.87 0.40
C GLU A 240 13.03 -6.68 0.60
N LEU A 241 12.66 -6.43 1.84
CA LEU A 241 11.29 -6.13 2.26
C LEU A 241 11.15 -4.63 2.47
N THR A 242 10.24 -3.99 1.75
CA THR A 242 9.90 -2.58 1.96
C THR A 242 8.50 -2.49 2.55
N LEU A 243 8.35 -1.77 3.65
CA LEU A 243 7.09 -1.55 4.38
C LEU A 243 6.83 -0.08 4.56
N VAL A 244 5.56 0.30 4.48
CA VAL A 244 5.04 1.65 4.74
C VAL A 244 3.77 1.57 5.57
N PRO A 245 3.46 2.59 6.40
CA PRO A 245 2.20 2.61 7.15
C PRO A 245 1.01 2.93 6.23
N CYS A 246 -0.14 2.36 6.54
CA CYS A 246 -1.40 2.76 5.93
C CYS A 246 -1.85 4.14 6.42
N ALA A 247 -1.86 4.30 7.73
CA ALA A 247 -2.23 5.56 8.39
C ALA A 247 -1.11 6.58 8.25
N GLU A 248 -1.49 7.84 8.08
CA GLU A 248 -0.52 8.94 8.03
C GLU A 248 -1.18 10.29 8.30
N ASP A 249 -0.53 11.12 9.09
CA ASP A 249 -0.91 12.53 9.25
C ASP A 249 -0.03 13.42 8.37
N ILE A 250 -0.53 13.70 7.16
CA ILE A 250 0.18 14.54 6.18
C ILE A 250 0.31 15.99 6.66
N ASN A 251 -0.50 16.44 7.61
CA ASN A 251 -0.39 17.78 8.19
C ASN A 251 0.71 17.91 9.24
N ASN A 252 1.14 16.80 9.80
CA ASN A 252 2.12 16.84 10.86
C ASN A 252 3.53 17.00 10.27
N GLU A 253 4.02 18.24 10.20
CA GLU A 253 5.38 18.55 9.78
C GLU A 253 6.44 18.20 10.82
N ARG A 254 6.04 17.62 11.95
CA ARG A 254 7.01 17.19 12.95
C ARG A 254 7.75 16.00 12.39
N PRO A 255 9.10 16.04 12.47
CA PRO A 255 9.88 14.84 12.22
C PRO A 255 9.31 13.71 13.08
N ILE A 256 8.93 12.61 12.47
CA ILE A 256 8.49 11.43 13.21
C ILE A 256 9.67 11.05 14.11
N ASP A 257 9.42 11.04 15.43
CA ASP A 257 10.40 10.54 16.38
C ASP A 257 10.60 9.05 16.10
N GLU A 258 11.83 8.65 15.79
CA GLU A 258 12.18 7.23 15.56
C GLU A 258 11.74 6.34 16.73
N ASN A 259 11.52 6.93 17.92
CA ASN A 259 11.01 6.24 19.09
C ASN A 259 9.47 6.09 19.12
N SER A 260 8.76 6.65 18.15
CA SER A 260 7.31 6.57 18.04
C SER A 260 6.89 6.14 16.64
N PRO A 261 7.13 4.87 16.25
CA PRO A 261 6.77 4.38 14.93
C PRO A 261 5.25 4.38 14.73
N GLU A 262 4.80 4.71 13.53
CA GLU A 262 3.38 4.66 13.13
C GLU A 262 2.86 3.22 13.17
N ALA A 263 3.72 2.24 12.86
CA ALA A 263 3.40 0.82 12.94
C ALA A 263 4.61 0.00 13.37
N ILE A 264 4.36 -1.17 13.99
CA ILE A 264 5.40 -2.16 14.28
C ILE A 264 5.04 -3.44 13.53
N ALA A 265 5.85 -3.80 12.55
CA ALA A 265 5.69 -5.02 11.79
C ALA A 265 6.20 -6.22 12.62
N GLN A 266 5.37 -7.25 12.75
CA GLN A 266 5.76 -8.55 13.28
C GLN A 266 5.98 -9.50 12.11
N LEU A 267 7.22 -9.84 11.86
CA LEU A 267 7.61 -10.75 10.79
C LEU A 267 7.61 -12.18 11.31
N ARG A 268 7.01 -13.08 10.56
CA ARG A 268 7.05 -14.51 10.84
C ARG A 268 7.41 -15.25 9.57
N VAL A 269 8.53 -15.98 9.60
CA VAL A 269 9.03 -16.75 8.46
C VAL A 269 8.91 -18.24 8.73
N VAL A 270 8.39 -18.96 7.76
CA VAL A 270 8.25 -20.41 7.79
C VAL A 270 8.73 -21.00 6.46
N ASN A 271 9.26 -22.20 6.47
CA ASN A 271 9.61 -22.93 5.26
C ASN A 271 8.39 -23.67 4.66
N GLU A 272 8.61 -24.36 3.55
CA GLU A 272 7.58 -25.15 2.85
C GLU A 272 6.97 -26.29 3.69
N TYR A 273 7.62 -26.67 4.78
CA TYR A 273 7.15 -27.69 5.74
C TYR A 273 6.48 -27.09 6.98
N GLU A 274 6.25 -25.76 6.99
CA GLU A 274 5.74 -24.99 8.14
C GLU A 274 6.68 -25.02 9.36
N GLU A 275 7.95 -25.35 9.14
CA GLU A 275 8.99 -25.32 10.14
C GLU A 275 9.70 -23.96 10.17
N GLY A 276 10.43 -23.71 11.26
CA GLY A 276 11.30 -22.55 11.41
C GLY A 276 10.71 -21.42 12.25
N ASN A 277 9.44 -21.14 12.21
CA ASN A 277 8.70 -20.17 13.04
C ASN A 277 9.57 -19.00 13.58
N LEU A 278 10.44 -18.49 12.73
CA LEU A 278 11.33 -17.37 13.06
C LEU A 278 10.53 -16.10 13.09
N SER A 279 10.77 -15.25 14.09
CA SER A 279 10.05 -13.99 14.25
C SER A 279 11.00 -12.84 14.52
N ALA A 280 10.64 -11.68 14.00
CA ALA A 280 11.32 -10.41 14.23
C ALA A 280 10.31 -9.26 14.25
N SER A 281 10.69 -8.14 14.87
CA SER A 281 9.89 -6.93 14.90
C SER A 281 10.63 -5.81 14.17
N VAL A 282 9.91 -5.06 13.35
CA VAL A 282 10.46 -3.92 12.60
C VAL A 282 9.60 -2.70 12.88
N PRO A 283 10.14 -1.64 13.48
CA PRO A 283 9.44 -0.36 13.57
C PRO A 283 9.36 0.28 12.18
N VAL A 284 8.18 0.77 11.82
CA VAL A 284 7.92 1.46 10.56
C VAL A 284 7.41 2.85 10.91
N ALA A 285 8.25 3.86 10.72
CA ALA A 285 7.85 5.26 10.88
C ALA A 285 7.03 5.71 9.67
N CYS A 286 7.66 6.12 8.58
CA CYS A 286 7.00 6.34 7.29
C CYS A 286 7.46 5.32 6.24
N TRP A 287 8.60 4.69 6.46
CA TRP A 287 9.20 3.77 5.51
C TRP A 287 10.25 2.89 6.20
N ALA A 288 10.27 1.62 5.88
CA ALA A 288 11.31 0.71 6.29
C ALA A 288 11.71 -0.18 5.12
N ASN A 289 13.00 -0.30 4.85
CA ASN A 289 13.54 -1.25 3.88
C ASN A 289 14.48 -2.21 4.60
N VAL A 290 14.09 -3.45 4.64
CA VAL A 290 14.69 -4.47 5.48
C VAL A 290 15.20 -5.62 4.62
N ARG A 291 16.45 -6.00 4.83
CA ARG A 291 17.00 -7.22 4.25
C ARG A 291 16.69 -8.41 5.16
N LEU A 292 16.05 -9.43 4.61
CA LEU A 292 15.72 -10.65 5.35
C LEU A 292 16.94 -11.57 5.41
N CYS A 293 17.90 -11.24 6.25
CA CYS A 293 19.12 -12.04 6.41
C CYS A 293 19.50 -12.23 7.87
N GLY A 294 20.20 -13.32 8.16
CA GLY A 294 20.74 -13.58 9.50
C GLY A 294 22.08 -12.88 9.75
N SER A 295 22.75 -13.28 10.83
CA SER A 295 24.03 -12.74 11.31
C SER A 295 25.19 -12.79 10.30
N GLN A 296 24.98 -13.37 9.12
CA GLN A 296 25.96 -13.48 8.04
C GLN A 296 25.82 -12.43 6.94
N CYS A 297 24.85 -11.53 7.06
CA CYS A 297 24.79 -10.37 6.19
C CYS A 297 26.04 -9.51 6.42
N GLU A 298 26.89 -9.42 5.42
CA GLU A 298 27.93 -8.39 5.42
C GLU A 298 27.25 -7.03 5.61
N VAL A 299 27.82 -6.26 6.53
CA VAL A 299 27.28 -5.01 7.04
C VAL A 299 26.64 -4.19 5.94
N PRO A 300 25.35 -3.98 6.03
CA PRO A 300 24.63 -3.22 5.04
C PRO A 300 24.67 -1.73 5.35
N PRO A 301 24.22 -0.92 4.40
CA PRO A 301 24.08 0.51 4.62
C PRO A 301 23.11 0.81 5.78
N PRO A 302 23.16 2.02 6.35
CA PRO A 302 22.59 2.43 7.65
C PRO A 302 21.07 2.35 7.80
N THR A 303 20.37 1.68 6.91
CA THR A 303 18.89 1.55 6.90
C THR A 303 18.38 0.21 7.41
N LEU A 304 19.22 -0.66 7.97
CA LEU A 304 18.79 -1.94 8.50
C LEU A 304 18.46 -1.85 9.97
N ASP A 305 17.28 -2.34 10.28
CA ASP A 305 16.89 -2.56 11.66
C ASP A 305 17.80 -3.60 12.31
N GLU A 306 18.55 -3.19 13.34
CA GLU A 306 19.43 -4.04 14.13
C GLU A 306 18.70 -5.26 14.72
N ASN A 307 17.39 -5.19 14.89
CA ASN A 307 16.57 -6.28 15.42
C ASN A 307 16.45 -7.49 14.46
N LEU A 308 16.69 -7.31 13.18
CA LEU A 308 16.73 -8.42 12.22
C LEU A 308 18.11 -9.07 12.12
N VAL A 309 19.17 -8.40 12.55
CA VAL A 309 20.56 -8.90 12.48
C VAL A 309 20.79 -10.16 13.33
N GLY A 310 19.92 -10.49 14.25
CA GLY A 310 19.98 -11.71 15.06
C GLY A 310 19.13 -12.88 14.54
N THR A 311 18.31 -12.68 13.52
CA THR A 311 17.39 -13.70 13.02
C THR A 311 18.02 -14.49 11.88
N ILE A 312 17.85 -15.82 11.90
CA ILE A 312 18.45 -16.73 10.93
C ILE A 312 17.41 -16.96 9.83
N TYR A 313 17.42 -16.11 8.81
CA TYR A 313 16.58 -16.27 7.62
C TYR A 313 17.33 -16.85 6.40
N ALA A 314 18.55 -17.33 6.62
CA ALA A 314 19.36 -17.90 5.56
C ALA A 314 18.87 -19.28 5.13
N ALA A 315 19.01 -19.60 3.85
CA ALA A 315 18.63 -20.88 3.28
C ALA A 315 19.26 -22.09 3.99
N SER A 316 20.47 -21.93 4.53
CA SER A 316 21.16 -22.96 5.31
C SER A 316 20.46 -23.34 6.61
N SER A 317 19.55 -22.50 7.09
CA SER A 317 18.88 -22.68 8.38
C SER A 317 17.45 -23.17 8.27
N ILE A 318 16.71 -22.72 7.23
CA ILE A 318 15.27 -22.98 7.09
C ILE A 318 14.88 -23.57 5.75
N GLY A 319 15.84 -23.78 4.86
CA GLY A 319 15.60 -24.27 3.49
C GLY A 319 15.56 -23.13 2.47
N PRO A 320 15.52 -23.49 1.17
CA PRO A 320 15.69 -22.52 0.09
C PRO A 320 14.44 -21.67 -0.20
N PHE A 321 13.25 -22.17 0.14
CA PHE A 321 12.00 -21.49 -0.17
C PHE A 321 11.18 -21.25 1.10
N VAL A 322 10.75 -20.03 1.30
CA VAL A 322 10.11 -19.60 2.54
C VAL A 322 8.89 -18.74 2.26
N LYS A 323 8.04 -18.62 3.27
CA LYS A 323 6.90 -17.69 3.30
C LYS A 323 7.06 -16.75 4.47
N THR A 324 7.06 -15.46 4.19
CA THR A 324 7.03 -14.42 5.21
C THR A 324 5.59 -13.91 5.38
N ARG A 325 5.13 -13.93 6.62
CA ARG A 325 3.89 -13.33 7.09
C ARG A 325 4.21 -12.12 7.95
N ILE A 326 3.53 -11.01 7.71
CA ILE A 326 3.74 -9.74 8.37
C ILE A 326 2.42 -9.28 8.96
N GLU A 327 2.42 -9.00 10.26
CA GLU A 327 1.28 -8.47 11.00
C GLU A 327 1.72 -7.25 11.81
N THR A 328 0.81 -6.37 12.18
CA THR A 328 1.09 -5.33 13.15
C THR A 328 1.03 -5.87 14.57
N SER A 329 1.96 -5.42 15.44
CA SER A 329 2.12 -5.98 16.79
C SER A 329 0.98 -5.67 17.74
N ASN A 330 0.19 -4.63 17.49
CA ASN A 330 -0.99 -4.31 18.30
C ASN A 330 -2.07 -3.58 17.47
N ALA A 331 -3.30 -3.62 17.98
CA ALA A 331 -4.46 -3.03 17.33
C ALA A 331 -4.45 -1.49 17.28
N GLN A 332 -3.60 -0.83 18.05
CA GLN A 332 -3.50 0.63 18.09
C GLN A 332 -2.49 1.18 17.08
N ASN A 333 -1.58 0.33 16.60
CA ASN A 333 -0.64 0.71 15.55
C ASN A 333 -1.32 0.56 14.18
N GLY A 334 -0.98 1.44 13.26
CA GLY A 334 -1.54 1.47 11.90
C GLY A 334 -1.32 0.17 11.12
N GLY A 335 -2.14 -0.06 10.09
CA GLY A 335 -1.93 -1.12 9.11
C GLY A 335 -0.64 -0.89 8.31
N LEU A 336 -0.22 -1.91 7.59
CA LEU A 336 0.99 -1.89 6.77
C LEU A 336 0.67 -2.23 5.31
N LEU A 337 1.45 -1.64 4.43
CA LEU A 337 1.55 -1.98 3.01
C LEU A 337 3.01 -2.30 2.69
N GLY A 338 3.26 -2.99 1.57
CA GLY A 338 4.65 -3.26 1.23
C GLY A 338 4.86 -3.91 -0.12
N VAL A 339 6.14 -3.99 -0.47
CA VAL A 339 6.68 -4.62 -1.68
C VAL A 339 7.89 -5.45 -1.28
N PHE A 340 8.03 -6.61 -1.88
CA PHE A 340 9.20 -7.47 -1.75
C PHE A 340 9.99 -7.47 -3.06
N GLU A 341 11.31 -7.35 -2.97
CA GLU A 341 12.21 -7.35 -4.13
C GLU A 341 13.28 -8.41 -3.97
N GLU A 342 13.51 -9.21 -5.00
CA GLU A 342 14.55 -10.22 -5.08
C GLU A 342 15.65 -9.80 -6.06
N PHE A 343 16.88 -10.09 -5.69
CA PHE A 343 18.09 -9.86 -6.49
C PHE A 343 18.82 -11.18 -6.70
N HIS A 344 19.02 -11.54 -7.95
CA HIS A 344 19.70 -12.76 -8.34
C HIS A 344 21.14 -12.45 -8.76
N THR A 345 22.11 -13.07 -8.07
CA THR A 345 23.55 -12.88 -8.31
C THR A 345 24.19 -14.19 -8.77
N PRO A 346 24.87 -14.25 -9.92
CA PRO A 346 25.50 -15.47 -10.41
C PRO A 346 26.53 -16.03 -9.44
N ILE A 347 26.53 -17.34 -9.27
CA ILE A 347 27.48 -18.04 -8.41
C ILE A 347 28.90 -17.93 -9.02
N GLY A 348 29.88 -17.54 -8.20
CA GLY A 348 31.27 -17.42 -8.59
C GLY A 348 31.66 -16.20 -9.41
N SER A 349 30.74 -15.26 -9.62
CA SER A 349 31.00 -13.94 -10.21
C SER A 349 31.18 -12.88 -9.13
N SER A 350 31.85 -11.77 -9.47
CA SER A 350 31.75 -10.52 -8.71
C SER A 350 30.27 -10.12 -8.58
N PRO A 351 29.82 -9.39 -7.56
CA PRO A 351 28.40 -9.20 -7.24
C PRO A 351 27.68 -8.35 -8.31
N VAL A 352 27.58 -8.88 -9.52
CA VAL A 352 26.75 -8.33 -10.57
C VAL A 352 25.41 -9.04 -10.49
N VAL A 353 24.38 -8.31 -10.12
CA VAL A 353 23.00 -8.80 -10.15
C VAL A 353 22.62 -9.08 -11.60
N THR A 354 22.15 -10.30 -11.90
CA THR A 354 21.74 -10.70 -13.26
C THR A 354 20.24 -10.63 -13.48
N GLY A 355 19.46 -10.50 -12.42
CA GLY A 355 18.02 -10.36 -12.49
C GLY A 355 17.47 -9.78 -11.21
N THR A 356 16.43 -8.97 -11.36
CA THR A 356 15.65 -8.44 -10.25
C THR A 356 14.17 -8.72 -10.49
N ALA A 357 13.42 -8.96 -9.43
CA ALA A 357 11.96 -9.08 -9.48
C ALA A 357 11.36 -8.35 -8.29
N ALA A 358 10.28 -7.61 -8.52
CA ALA A 358 9.51 -7.01 -7.44
C ALA A 358 8.10 -7.60 -7.44
N VAL A 359 7.56 -7.86 -6.27
CA VAL A 359 6.21 -8.40 -6.11
C VAL A 359 5.44 -7.65 -5.04
N ASN A 360 4.17 -7.40 -5.32
CA ASN A 360 3.24 -6.93 -4.31
C ASN A 360 2.91 -8.06 -3.34
N PHE A 361 2.69 -7.73 -2.06
CA PHE A 361 2.23 -8.70 -1.09
C PHE A 361 0.82 -9.18 -1.36
N HIS A 362 0.53 -10.39 -0.97
CA HIS A 362 -0.83 -10.86 -0.83
C HIS A 362 -1.45 -10.24 0.42
N ASN A 363 -2.46 -9.40 0.22
CA ASN A 363 -3.22 -8.77 1.29
C ASN A 363 -4.25 -9.75 1.83
N VAL A 364 -4.28 -9.99 3.14
CA VAL A 364 -5.19 -10.91 3.80
C VAL A 364 -5.95 -10.21 4.92
N GLY A 365 -7.25 -10.41 4.95
CA GLY A 365 -8.13 -9.78 5.93
C GLY A 365 -8.34 -8.28 5.68
N ALA A 366 -9.05 -7.65 6.58
CA ALA A 366 -9.31 -6.22 6.58
C ALA A 366 -9.32 -5.72 8.03
N ARG A 367 -8.55 -4.71 8.31
CA ARG A 367 -8.49 -4.09 9.64
C ARG A 367 -9.80 -3.37 9.94
N THR A 368 -10.30 -3.57 11.14
CA THR A 368 -11.55 -2.94 11.61
C THR A 368 -11.32 -1.67 12.42
N ASN A 369 -10.07 -1.37 12.77
CA ASN A 369 -9.72 -0.27 13.68
C ASN A 369 -9.56 1.09 12.99
N GLY A 370 -9.87 1.18 11.69
CA GLY A 370 -9.94 2.44 10.97
C GLY A 370 -8.60 3.18 10.89
N ASP A 371 -7.71 2.73 10.02
CA ASP A 371 -6.54 3.51 9.65
C ASP A 371 -6.99 4.81 8.98
N VAL A 372 -6.27 5.91 9.19
CA VAL A 372 -6.66 7.24 8.71
C VAL A 372 -5.48 7.92 8.02
N ILE A 373 -5.73 8.46 6.84
CA ILE A 373 -4.83 9.43 6.22
C ILE A 373 -5.45 10.81 6.44
N THR A 374 -4.76 11.67 7.17
CA THR A 374 -5.18 13.06 7.39
C THR A 374 -4.46 13.96 6.38
N ILE A 375 -5.22 14.67 5.56
CA ILE A 375 -4.69 15.60 4.55
C ILE A 375 -4.71 17.03 5.10
N GLU A 376 -3.87 17.89 4.53
CA GLU A 376 -3.73 19.30 4.90
C GLU A 376 -5.08 20.04 5.02
N ASP A 377 -5.09 20.95 6.00
CA ASP A 377 -6.24 21.82 6.28
C ASP A 377 -6.59 22.72 5.09
N ARG A 378 -7.85 23.03 4.96
CA ARG A 378 -8.38 24.08 4.09
C ARG A 378 -8.44 25.41 4.80
#